data_3fe60ede5ac1b12bd5edf05d59095838
#
_entry.id   3fe60ede5ac1b12bd5edf05d59095838
#
_cell.length_a   1.000
_cell.length_b   1.000
_cell.length_c   1.000
_cell.angle_alpha   90.00
_cell.angle_beta   90.00
_cell.angle_gamma   90.00
#
_symmetry.space_group_name_H-M   'P 1'
#
loop_
_entity.id
_entity.type
_entity.pdbx_description
1 polymer ?
#
loop_
_entity_poly.entity_id
_entity_poly.type
_entity_poly.pdbx_seq_one_letter_code
_entity_poly.pdbx_strand_id
1 'polypeptide(L)'
;FGDDSVQQLVGQHMVVENASNLLTKKLEWGRLAAYLEQSTRYIYYDQKDEQDKYKYFVPEHLDKATKKDFVKVMDQIFDLYSHMVHALTAFVQANSSVPKKDRDVAWRSATRAQACDATRPVLPVATQSTVGIFASGQALESLIMHLLSDPLPEARQTGEALLKEARKTIPAFLERADKPERGGAMIAYRAQ
;
A
#
# COMPACT_ATOMS: atom_id res chain seq x y z
N PHE A 1 12.87 26.33 18.27
CA PHE A 1 11.64 26.81 17.64
C PHE A 1 10.59 25.72 17.77
N GLY A 2 9.53 25.95 18.53
CA GLY A 2 8.40 25.00 18.70
C GLY A 2 7.18 25.37 17.83
N ASP A 3 7.39 26.07 16.73
CA ASP A 3 6.34 26.59 15.88
C ASP A 3 5.98 25.59 14.76
N ASP A 4 4.74 25.12 14.77
CA ASP A 4 4.19 24.19 13.75
C ASP A 4 4.22 24.76 12.35
N SER A 5 4.15 26.10 12.20
CA SER A 5 4.20 26.75 10.90
C SER A 5 5.53 26.53 10.17
N VAL A 6 6.63 26.40 10.90
CA VAL A 6 7.95 26.09 10.32
C VAL A 6 8.01 24.68 9.73
N GLN A 7 7.27 23.72 10.28
CA GLN A 7 7.18 22.35 9.75
C GLN A 7 6.57 22.30 8.35
N GLN A 8 5.78 23.29 7.94
CA GLN A 8 5.21 23.38 6.60
C GLN A 8 6.27 23.63 5.51
N LEU A 9 7.41 24.19 5.86
CA LEU A 9 8.49 24.50 4.91
C LEU A 9 9.42 23.32 4.65
N VAL A 10 9.34 22.25 5.44
CA VAL A 10 10.12 21.04 5.26
C VAL A 10 9.31 20.02 4.49
N GLY A 11 9.86 19.50 3.40
CA GLY A 11 9.28 18.39 2.62
C GLY A 11 10.08 17.11 2.78
N GLN A 12 9.40 15.98 2.95
CA GLN A 12 10.00 14.66 3.09
C GLN A 12 9.39 13.69 2.10
N HIS A 13 10.26 12.95 1.39
CA HIS A 13 9.87 11.78 0.61
C HIS A 13 9.98 10.52 1.46
N MET A 14 8.95 9.69 1.43
CA MET A 14 8.91 8.39 2.08
C MET A 14 8.38 7.35 1.09
N VAL A 15 8.75 6.09 1.27
CA VAL A 15 8.18 4.95 0.52
C VAL A 15 7.77 3.88 1.52
N VAL A 16 6.55 3.40 1.38
CA VAL A 16 6.03 2.25 2.13
C VAL A 16 5.89 1.09 1.14
N GLU A 17 6.78 0.12 1.26
CA GLU A 17 6.78 -1.09 0.44
C GLU A 17 5.95 -2.19 1.13
N ASN A 18 5.37 -3.08 0.31
CA ASN A 18 4.60 -4.24 0.77
C ASN A 18 3.42 -3.89 1.69
N ALA A 19 2.82 -2.71 1.50
CA ALA A 19 1.60 -2.29 2.18
C ALA A 19 0.39 -3.06 1.65
N SER A 20 -0.44 -3.63 2.54
CA SER A 20 -1.73 -4.17 2.10
C SER A 20 -2.59 -3.08 1.46
N ASN A 21 -3.49 -3.44 0.54
CA ASN A 21 -4.46 -2.48 -0.02
C ASN A 21 -5.34 -1.82 1.06
N LEU A 22 -5.53 -2.48 2.21
CA LEU A 22 -6.20 -1.88 3.36
C LEU A 22 -5.34 -0.78 3.98
N LEU A 23 -4.04 -1.02 4.14
CA LEU A 23 -3.10 -0.03 4.64
C LEU A 23 -2.92 1.15 3.68
N THR A 24 -2.85 0.90 2.35
CA THR A 24 -2.68 2.00 1.38
C THR A 24 -3.80 3.04 1.51
N LYS A 25 -5.04 2.61 1.77
CA LYS A 25 -6.17 3.55 1.97
C LYS A 25 -6.03 4.39 3.24
N LYS A 26 -5.40 3.84 4.28
CA LYS A 26 -5.11 4.59 5.51
C LYS A 26 -3.93 5.56 5.33
N LEU A 27 -2.92 5.17 4.58
CA LEU A 27 -1.79 6.05 4.20
C LEU A 27 -2.27 7.26 3.39
N GLU A 28 -3.15 7.03 2.41
CA GLU A 28 -3.63 8.05 1.48
C GLU A 28 -4.81 8.90 2.00
N TRP A 29 -5.24 8.68 3.23
CA TRP A 29 -6.35 9.43 3.84
C TRP A 29 -6.05 10.91 4.02
N GLY A 30 -4.78 11.27 4.26
CA GLY A 30 -4.35 12.64 4.48
C GLY A 30 -4.34 13.46 3.18
N ARG A 31 -5.01 14.63 3.18
CA ARG A 31 -5.09 15.50 1.99
C ARG A 31 -3.91 16.45 1.82
N LEU A 32 -3.07 16.60 2.83
CA LEU A 32 -1.94 17.55 2.81
C LEU A 32 -0.64 16.91 2.31
N ALA A 33 -0.73 15.80 1.60
CA ALA A 33 0.40 15.09 1.02
C ALA A 33 0.13 14.70 -0.43
N ALA A 34 1.17 14.37 -1.16
CA ALA A 34 1.08 13.76 -2.48
C ALA A 34 1.41 12.28 -2.37
N TYR A 35 0.67 11.44 -3.09
CA TYR A 35 0.80 9.99 -3.06
C TYR A 35 0.96 9.42 -4.44
N LEU A 36 1.76 8.37 -4.56
CA LEU A 36 1.90 7.56 -5.76
C LEU A 36 1.78 6.08 -5.38
N GLU A 37 0.61 5.49 -5.63
CA GLU A 37 0.36 4.07 -5.39
C GLU A 37 0.68 3.23 -6.63
N GLN A 38 1.35 2.10 -6.42
CA GLN A 38 1.56 1.11 -7.47
C GLN A 38 0.22 0.52 -7.91
N SER A 39 -0.13 0.71 -9.17
CA SER A 39 -1.46 0.36 -9.67
C SER A 39 -1.61 -1.12 -9.99
N THR A 40 -2.67 -1.74 -9.46
CA THR A 40 -3.11 -3.10 -9.81
C THR A 40 -3.66 -3.24 -11.24
N ARG A 41 -3.79 -2.13 -11.99
CA ARG A 41 -4.26 -2.12 -13.39
C ARG A 41 -3.17 -2.44 -14.40
N TYR A 42 -1.90 -2.32 -14.02
CA TYR A 42 -0.78 -2.44 -14.95
C TYR A 42 0.16 -3.59 -14.62
N ILE A 43 0.00 -4.21 -13.46
CA ILE A 43 0.88 -5.25 -12.94
C ILE A 43 0.08 -6.51 -12.70
N TYR A 44 0.57 -7.65 -13.20
CA TYR A 44 0.05 -8.96 -12.85
C TYR A 44 0.53 -9.34 -11.46
N TYR A 45 -0.38 -9.85 -10.64
CA TYR A 45 -0.10 -10.42 -9.32
C TYR A 45 -0.07 -11.96 -9.39
N ASP A 46 0.52 -12.49 -10.44
CA ASP A 46 0.58 -13.91 -10.80
C ASP A 46 1.91 -14.58 -10.44
N GLN A 47 2.89 -13.78 -9.98
CA GLN A 47 4.22 -14.28 -9.63
C GLN A 47 4.32 -14.54 -8.13
N LYS A 48 4.97 -15.63 -7.79
CA LYS A 48 5.43 -15.94 -6.44
C LYS A 48 6.87 -15.49 -6.25
N ASP A 49 7.23 -15.19 -5.02
CA ASP A 49 8.59 -14.85 -4.63
C ASP A 49 9.50 -16.10 -4.54
N GLU A 50 10.75 -15.90 -4.12
CA GLU A 50 11.74 -16.98 -3.93
C GLU A 50 11.34 -18.00 -2.85
N GLN A 51 10.38 -17.67 -1.98
CA GLN A 51 9.82 -18.53 -0.95
C GLN A 51 8.49 -19.19 -1.37
N ASP A 52 8.15 -19.17 -2.67
CA ASP A 52 6.89 -19.69 -3.23
C ASP A 52 5.63 -19.02 -2.65
N LYS A 53 5.69 -17.70 -2.35
CA LYS A 53 4.58 -16.94 -1.80
C LYS A 53 4.10 -15.87 -2.76
N TYR A 54 2.79 -15.73 -2.87
CA TYR A 54 2.17 -14.61 -3.55
C TYR A 54 2.30 -13.31 -2.75
N LYS A 55 2.13 -12.18 -3.42
CA LYS A 55 2.32 -10.83 -2.86
C LYS A 55 1.09 -10.36 -2.08
N TYR A 56 0.88 -10.93 -0.89
CA TYR A 56 -0.16 -10.52 0.07
C TYR A 56 0.38 -10.43 1.50
N PHE A 57 -0.22 -9.55 2.28
CA PHE A 57 0.09 -9.37 3.70
C PHE A 57 -0.55 -10.48 4.54
N VAL A 58 0.22 -11.05 5.45
CA VAL A 58 -0.25 -12.05 6.43
C VAL A 58 -0.20 -11.42 7.81
N PRO A 59 -1.36 -11.22 8.50
CA PRO A 59 -1.38 -10.62 9.82
C PRO A 59 -0.61 -11.48 10.84
N GLU A 60 0.29 -10.84 11.61
CA GLU A 60 1.14 -11.54 12.59
C GLU A 60 0.39 -12.04 13.82
N HIS A 61 -0.70 -11.32 14.18
CA HIS A 61 -1.50 -11.60 15.38
C HIS A 61 -2.43 -12.82 15.26
N LEU A 62 -2.52 -13.42 14.06
CA LEU A 62 -3.30 -14.65 13.87
C LEU A 62 -2.63 -15.84 14.57
N ASP A 63 -3.44 -16.66 15.25
CA ASP A 63 -2.97 -17.94 15.76
C ASP A 63 -2.53 -18.87 14.60
N LYS A 64 -1.77 -19.91 14.95
CA LYS A 64 -1.14 -20.80 13.96
C LYS A 64 -2.16 -21.50 13.03
N ALA A 65 -3.33 -21.88 13.56
CA ALA A 65 -4.35 -22.58 12.76
C ALA A 65 -5.02 -21.62 11.81
N THR A 66 -5.49 -20.48 12.29
CA THR A 66 -6.10 -19.40 11.50
C THR A 66 -5.14 -18.87 10.43
N LYS A 67 -3.85 -18.70 10.78
CA LYS A 67 -2.82 -18.26 9.82
C LYS A 67 -2.64 -19.27 8.69
N LYS A 68 -2.66 -20.57 8.98
CA LYS A 68 -2.56 -21.61 7.96
C LYS A 68 -3.75 -21.59 7.01
N ASP A 69 -4.96 -21.46 7.54
CA ASP A 69 -6.18 -21.41 6.73
C ASP A 69 -6.24 -20.12 5.90
N PHE A 70 -5.82 -18.99 6.49
CA PHE A 70 -5.71 -17.69 5.78
C PHE A 70 -4.78 -17.82 4.57
N VAL A 71 -3.55 -18.33 4.76
CA VAL A 71 -2.57 -18.52 3.68
C VAL A 71 -3.15 -19.42 2.58
N LYS A 72 -3.76 -20.56 2.96
CA LYS A 72 -4.37 -21.47 1.99
C LYS A 72 -5.45 -20.79 1.14
N VAL A 73 -6.32 -20.01 1.76
CA VAL A 73 -7.39 -19.29 1.05
C VAL A 73 -6.82 -18.19 0.16
N MET A 74 -5.82 -17.43 0.64
CA MET A 74 -5.16 -16.41 -0.16
C MET A 74 -4.49 -17.01 -1.39
N ASP A 75 -3.75 -18.11 -1.24
CA ASP A 75 -3.11 -18.80 -2.37
C ASP A 75 -4.14 -19.23 -3.41
N GLN A 76 -5.28 -19.80 -2.99
CA GLN A 76 -6.36 -20.18 -3.90
C GLN A 76 -6.94 -18.97 -4.66
N ILE A 77 -7.09 -17.82 -4.01
CA ILE A 77 -7.58 -16.58 -4.65
C ILE A 77 -6.55 -16.09 -5.68
N PHE A 78 -5.27 -16.12 -5.36
CA PHE A 78 -4.22 -15.69 -6.29
C PHE A 78 -4.04 -16.68 -7.46
N ASP A 79 -4.18 -17.98 -7.23
CA ASP A 79 -4.22 -18.98 -8.31
C ASP A 79 -5.40 -18.73 -9.27
N LEU A 80 -6.60 -18.45 -8.72
CA LEU A 80 -7.77 -18.07 -9.51
C LEU A 80 -7.54 -16.79 -10.30
N TYR A 81 -7.02 -15.74 -9.64
CA TYR A 81 -6.69 -14.48 -10.30
C TYR A 81 -5.71 -14.70 -11.46
N SER A 82 -4.64 -15.47 -11.23
CA SER A 82 -3.61 -15.76 -12.22
C SER A 82 -4.22 -16.44 -13.45
N HIS A 83 -5.06 -17.45 -13.23
CA HIS A 83 -5.77 -18.11 -14.31
C HIS A 83 -6.68 -17.14 -15.09
N MET A 84 -7.47 -16.35 -14.38
CA MET A 84 -8.41 -15.39 -14.97
C MET A 84 -7.71 -14.30 -15.77
N VAL A 85 -6.65 -13.69 -15.25
CA VAL A 85 -5.96 -12.57 -15.93
C VAL A 85 -5.28 -13.02 -17.22
N HIS A 86 -4.73 -14.22 -17.25
CA HIS A 86 -4.13 -14.77 -18.46
C HIS A 86 -5.19 -15.18 -19.50
N ALA A 87 -6.25 -15.86 -19.06
CA ALA A 87 -7.35 -16.24 -19.95
C ALA A 87 -8.03 -15.01 -20.56
N LEU A 88 -8.28 -13.98 -19.74
CA LEU A 88 -8.90 -12.74 -20.23
C LEU A 88 -7.97 -11.94 -21.12
N THR A 89 -6.67 -11.89 -20.85
CA THR A 89 -5.69 -11.27 -21.76
C THR A 89 -5.74 -11.93 -23.13
N ALA A 90 -5.71 -13.26 -23.18
CA ALA A 90 -5.80 -14.01 -24.44
C ALA A 90 -7.13 -13.74 -25.16
N PHE A 91 -8.24 -13.70 -24.44
CA PHE A 91 -9.57 -13.39 -25.00
C PHE A 91 -9.63 -11.98 -25.60
N VAL A 92 -9.17 -10.96 -24.86
CA VAL A 92 -9.14 -9.56 -25.32
C VAL A 92 -8.28 -9.43 -26.58
N GLN A 93 -7.12 -10.09 -26.61
CA GLN A 93 -6.21 -10.05 -27.75
C GLN A 93 -6.79 -10.80 -28.98
N ALA A 94 -7.47 -11.91 -28.77
CA ALA A 94 -8.11 -12.66 -29.86
C ALA A 94 -9.27 -11.88 -30.50
N ASN A 95 -10.04 -11.15 -29.69
CA ASN A 95 -11.22 -10.38 -30.13
C ASN A 95 -10.91 -8.90 -30.46
N SER A 96 -9.63 -8.52 -30.49
CA SER A 96 -9.24 -7.15 -30.82
C SER A 96 -9.51 -6.82 -32.29
N SER A 97 -10.16 -5.68 -32.55
CA SER A 97 -10.39 -5.14 -33.90
C SER A 97 -9.13 -4.54 -34.54
N VAL A 98 -8.05 -4.37 -33.79
CA VAL A 98 -6.77 -3.81 -34.29
C VAL A 98 -6.13 -4.79 -35.26
N PRO A 99 -5.78 -4.37 -36.50
CA PRO A 99 -5.13 -5.20 -37.47
C PRO A 99 -3.80 -5.78 -36.94
N LYS A 100 -3.46 -7.03 -37.29
CA LYS A 100 -2.25 -7.68 -36.77
C LYS A 100 -0.96 -6.89 -37.00
N LYS A 101 -0.85 -6.16 -38.14
CA LYS A 101 0.29 -5.32 -38.47
C LYS A 101 0.50 -4.12 -37.54
N ASP A 102 -0.58 -3.66 -36.88
CA ASP A 102 -0.61 -2.49 -36.03
C ASP A 102 -0.54 -2.87 -34.51
N ARG A 103 -0.37 -4.17 -34.20
CA ARG A 103 -0.29 -4.69 -32.83
C ARG A 103 1.11 -4.57 -32.27
N ASP A 104 1.43 -3.38 -31.81
CA ASP A 104 2.73 -2.99 -31.22
C ASP A 104 2.81 -3.23 -29.69
N VAL A 105 3.80 -2.66 -29.04
CA VAL A 105 4.01 -2.73 -27.58
C VAL A 105 2.86 -1.99 -26.86
N ALA A 106 2.40 -0.86 -27.38
CA ALA A 106 1.32 -0.09 -26.78
C ALA A 106 0.01 -0.87 -26.79
N TRP A 107 -0.30 -1.54 -27.92
CA TRP A 107 -1.46 -2.45 -28.01
C TRP A 107 -1.37 -3.61 -27.01
N ARG A 108 -0.20 -4.24 -26.84
CA ARG A 108 0.00 -5.31 -25.85
C ARG A 108 -0.21 -4.79 -24.42
N SER A 109 0.31 -3.61 -24.11
CA SER A 109 0.13 -2.98 -22.81
C SER A 109 -1.33 -2.62 -22.53
N ALA A 110 -2.04 -2.08 -23.51
CA ALA A 110 -3.46 -1.71 -23.40
C ALA A 110 -4.36 -2.93 -23.18
N THR A 111 -4.17 -4.02 -23.95
CA THR A 111 -4.94 -5.27 -23.81
C THR A 111 -4.66 -5.95 -22.47
N ARG A 112 -3.43 -5.91 -22.00
CA ARG A 112 -3.04 -6.37 -20.66
C ARG A 112 -3.70 -5.54 -19.56
N ALA A 113 -3.67 -4.22 -19.67
CA ALA A 113 -4.30 -3.32 -18.70
C ALA A 113 -5.82 -3.54 -18.62
N GLN A 114 -6.46 -3.78 -19.75
CA GLN A 114 -7.89 -4.10 -19.80
C GLN A 114 -8.21 -5.41 -19.06
N ALA A 115 -7.39 -6.44 -19.23
CA ALA A 115 -7.56 -7.70 -18.51
C ALA A 115 -7.31 -7.52 -17.00
N CYS A 116 -6.27 -6.79 -16.60
CA CYS A 116 -6.01 -6.46 -15.19
C CYS A 116 -7.18 -5.71 -14.56
N ASP A 117 -7.71 -4.68 -15.24
CA ASP A 117 -8.81 -3.86 -14.72
C ASP A 117 -10.09 -4.68 -14.48
N ALA A 118 -10.37 -5.63 -15.37
CA ALA A 118 -11.54 -6.52 -15.24
C ALA A 118 -11.34 -7.62 -14.17
N THR A 119 -10.12 -8.07 -13.91
CA THR A 119 -9.85 -9.17 -12.96
C THR A 119 -9.45 -8.71 -11.56
N ARG A 120 -8.99 -7.47 -11.40
CA ARG A 120 -8.56 -6.93 -10.08
C ARG A 120 -9.61 -7.02 -8.96
N PRO A 121 -10.94 -7.02 -9.20
CA PRO A 121 -11.90 -7.23 -8.11
C PRO A 121 -11.79 -8.58 -7.40
N VAL A 122 -11.10 -9.55 -7.98
CA VAL A 122 -10.79 -10.85 -7.35
C VAL A 122 -9.69 -10.72 -6.30
N LEU A 123 -8.77 -9.74 -6.47
CA LEU A 123 -7.66 -9.54 -5.54
C LEU A 123 -8.18 -9.12 -4.15
N PRO A 124 -7.74 -9.79 -3.08
CA PRO A 124 -8.16 -9.46 -1.72
C PRO A 124 -7.54 -8.15 -1.24
N VAL A 125 -8.11 -7.53 -0.21
CA VAL A 125 -7.56 -6.32 0.43
C VAL A 125 -6.18 -6.54 1.08
N ALA A 126 -5.80 -7.79 1.29
CA ALA A 126 -4.46 -8.18 1.74
C ALA A 126 -3.39 -8.08 0.63
N THR A 127 -3.77 -7.92 -0.65
CA THR A 127 -2.82 -7.74 -1.75
C THR A 127 -1.88 -6.59 -1.45
N GLN A 128 -0.58 -6.82 -1.58
CA GLN A 128 0.44 -5.83 -1.24
C GLN A 128 0.74 -4.90 -2.43
N SER A 129 0.94 -3.63 -2.10
CA SER A 129 1.31 -2.58 -3.03
C SER A 129 2.45 -1.74 -2.45
N THR A 130 2.92 -0.75 -3.18
CA THR A 130 3.93 0.22 -2.75
C THR A 130 3.36 1.61 -2.89
N VAL A 131 3.53 2.45 -1.86
CA VAL A 131 3.07 3.84 -1.83
C VAL A 131 4.26 4.76 -1.62
N GLY A 132 4.53 5.62 -2.63
CA GLY A 132 5.39 6.78 -2.47
C GLY A 132 4.59 7.93 -1.84
N ILE A 133 5.19 8.64 -0.90
CA ILE A 133 4.58 9.74 -0.16
C ILE A 133 5.52 10.94 -0.23
N PHE A 134 4.98 12.11 -0.58
CA PHE A 134 5.66 13.39 -0.35
C PHE A 134 4.78 14.25 0.54
N ALA A 135 5.31 14.68 1.69
CA ALA A 135 4.55 15.42 2.67
C ALA A 135 5.40 16.51 3.34
N SER A 136 4.76 17.60 3.79
CA SER A 136 5.40 18.51 4.73
C SER A 136 5.63 17.83 6.08
N GLY A 137 6.55 18.37 6.89
CA GLY A 137 6.82 17.83 8.24
C GLY A 137 5.56 17.72 9.08
N GLN A 138 4.69 18.73 9.04
CA GLN A 138 3.41 18.75 9.77
C GLN A 138 2.44 17.68 9.23
N ALA A 139 2.33 17.53 7.92
CA ALA A 139 1.47 16.52 7.31
C ALA A 139 1.95 15.10 7.64
N LEU A 140 3.28 14.89 7.64
CA LEU A 140 3.89 13.62 8.00
C LEU A 140 3.69 13.29 9.49
N GLU A 141 3.86 14.26 10.39
CA GLU A 141 3.56 14.09 11.82
C GLU A 141 2.09 13.67 12.03
N SER A 142 1.15 14.35 11.35
CA SER A 142 -0.27 14.02 11.41
C SER A 142 -0.56 12.62 10.89
N LEU A 143 0.03 12.21 9.77
CA LEU A 143 -0.09 10.87 9.22
C LEU A 143 0.41 9.81 10.21
N ILE A 144 1.60 10.01 10.77
CA ILE A 144 2.21 9.09 11.74
C ILE A 144 1.30 8.93 12.97
N MET A 145 0.78 10.03 13.53
CA MET A 145 -0.12 9.96 14.68
C MET A 145 -1.44 9.24 14.35
N HIS A 146 -1.98 9.40 13.14
CA HIS A 146 -3.16 8.65 12.69
C HIS A 146 -2.86 7.14 12.62
N LEU A 147 -1.75 6.75 12.03
CA LEU A 147 -1.36 5.35 11.92
C LEU A 147 -1.13 4.72 13.30
N LEU A 148 -0.46 5.43 14.22
CA LEU A 148 -0.19 4.95 15.58
C LEU A 148 -1.46 4.80 16.43
N SER A 149 -2.53 5.54 16.13
CA SER A 149 -3.83 5.45 16.80
C SER A 149 -4.81 4.49 16.12
N ASP A 150 -4.44 3.90 14.99
CA ASP A 150 -5.33 3.03 14.22
C ASP A 150 -5.51 1.64 14.89
N PRO A 151 -6.73 1.06 14.89
CA PRO A 151 -6.94 -0.28 15.41
C PRO A 151 -6.21 -1.38 14.59
N LEU A 152 -5.86 -1.12 13.33
CA LEU A 152 -5.16 -2.08 12.48
C LEU A 152 -3.68 -2.22 12.92
N PRO A 153 -3.21 -3.41 13.34
CA PRO A 153 -1.81 -3.60 13.74
C PRO A 153 -0.80 -3.23 12.67
N GLU A 154 -1.06 -3.54 11.40
CA GLU A 154 -0.22 -3.17 10.27
C GLU A 154 -0.03 -1.65 10.17
N ALA A 155 -1.10 -0.87 10.42
CA ALA A 155 -1.02 0.59 10.40
C ALA A 155 -0.12 1.12 11.53
N ARG A 156 -0.25 0.56 12.75
CA ARG A 156 0.61 0.97 13.88
C ARG A 156 2.08 0.65 13.63
N GLN A 157 2.38 -0.57 13.18
CA GLN A 157 3.75 -0.98 12.82
C GLN A 157 4.34 -0.07 11.73
N THR A 158 3.54 0.28 10.74
CA THR A 158 3.96 1.22 9.68
C THR A 158 4.16 2.62 10.23
N GLY A 159 3.32 3.10 11.14
CA GLY A 159 3.49 4.39 11.82
C GLY A 159 4.79 4.47 12.61
N GLU A 160 5.14 3.41 13.36
CA GLU A 160 6.41 3.29 14.07
C GLU A 160 7.62 3.31 13.12
N ALA A 161 7.54 2.55 12.02
CA ALA A 161 8.59 2.51 11.01
C ALA A 161 8.78 3.87 10.33
N LEU A 162 7.70 4.54 9.93
CA LEU A 162 7.74 5.87 9.32
C LEU A 162 8.33 6.91 10.29
N LEU A 163 7.94 6.89 11.57
CA LEU A 163 8.49 7.79 12.58
C LEU A 163 10.00 7.59 12.74
N LYS A 164 10.44 6.33 12.85
CA LYS A 164 11.85 5.98 12.97
C LYS A 164 12.68 6.46 11.75
N GLU A 165 12.20 6.20 10.55
CA GLU A 165 12.92 6.57 9.32
C GLU A 165 12.90 8.09 9.09
N ALA A 166 11.78 8.75 9.29
CA ALA A 166 11.67 10.21 9.11
C ALA A 166 12.52 10.99 10.12
N ARG A 167 12.69 10.49 11.34
CA ARG A 167 13.58 11.09 12.35
C ARG A 167 15.05 11.09 11.95
N LYS A 168 15.47 10.27 11.00
CA LYS A 168 16.85 10.32 10.49
C LYS A 168 17.15 11.59 9.70
N THR A 169 16.14 12.22 9.12
CA THR A 169 16.25 13.39 8.24
C THR A 169 15.69 14.66 8.86
N ILE A 170 14.58 14.56 9.58
CA ILE A 170 13.89 15.71 10.19
C ILE A 170 13.63 15.51 11.70
N PRO A 171 14.64 15.17 12.53
CA PRO A 171 14.44 14.77 13.92
C PRO A 171 13.76 15.85 14.77
N ALA A 172 14.16 17.11 14.61
CA ALA A 172 13.62 18.23 15.40
C ALA A 172 12.11 18.44 15.17
N PHE A 173 11.62 18.21 13.96
CA PHE A 173 10.21 18.40 13.62
C PHE A 173 9.31 17.26 14.10
N LEU A 174 9.87 16.07 14.32
CA LEU A 174 9.12 14.90 14.79
C LEU A 174 9.39 14.55 16.25
N GLU A 175 10.14 15.40 16.96
CA GLU A 175 10.53 15.12 18.34
C GLU A 175 9.33 14.86 19.26
N ARG A 176 8.24 15.59 19.05
CA ARG A 176 7.05 15.55 19.92
C ARG A 176 5.97 14.58 19.45
N ALA A 177 6.14 13.91 18.30
CA ALA A 177 5.11 13.08 17.67
C ALA A 177 4.61 11.93 18.58
N ASP A 178 5.45 11.42 19.48
CA ASP A 178 5.15 10.34 20.42
C ASP A 178 5.41 10.69 21.90
N LYS A 179 5.77 11.95 22.22
CA LYS A 179 5.93 12.36 23.62
C LYS A 179 4.60 12.19 24.36
N PRO A 180 4.61 11.60 25.59
CA PRO A 180 3.39 11.29 26.34
C PRO A 180 2.44 12.48 26.52
N GLU A 181 2.99 13.68 26.75
CA GLU A 181 2.24 14.93 27.00
C GLU A 181 1.90 15.70 25.70
N ARG A 182 2.28 15.17 24.52
CA ARG A 182 2.09 15.80 23.21
C ARG A 182 1.40 14.85 22.26
N GLY A 183 2.09 14.37 21.22
CA GLY A 183 1.58 13.42 20.24
C GLY A 183 1.10 12.11 20.87
N GLY A 184 1.78 11.60 21.91
CA GLY A 184 1.37 10.42 22.67
C GLY A 184 -0.02 10.59 23.31
N ALA A 185 -0.31 11.73 23.93
CA ALA A 185 -1.64 12.04 24.47
C ALA A 185 -2.72 12.04 23.36
N MET A 186 -2.40 12.61 22.19
CA MET A 186 -3.33 12.65 21.05
C MET A 186 -3.55 11.26 20.46
N ILE A 187 -2.50 10.44 20.35
CA ILE A 187 -2.59 9.04 19.90
C ILE A 187 -3.51 8.25 20.85
N ALA A 188 -3.30 8.36 22.17
CA ALA A 188 -4.11 7.70 23.19
C ALA A 188 -5.58 8.14 23.14
N TYR A 189 -5.84 9.44 22.94
CA TYR A 189 -7.21 9.97 22.80
C TYR A 189 -7.93 9.43 21.55
N ARG A 190 -7.24 9.38 20.41
CA ARG A 190 -7.82 8.89 19.15
C ARG A 190 -8.03 7.37 19.13
N ALA A 191 -7.29 6.62 19.92
CA ALA A 191 -7.39 5.16 20.01
C ALA A 191 -8.59 4.67 20.89
N GLN A 192 -9.29 5.60 21.56
CA GLN A 192 -10.51 5.33 22.33
C GLN A 192 -11.73 5.16 21.42
#